data_a952da500ad9cd90f97d67a31d3901cd
#
_entry.id   a952da500ad9cd90f97d67a31d3901cd
#
_cell.length_a   1.000
_cell.length_b   1.000
_cell.length_c   1.000
_cell.angle_alpha   90.00
_cell.angle_beta   90.00
_cell.angle_gamma   90.00
#
_symmetry.space_group_name_H-M   'P 1'
#
loop_
_entity.id
_entity.type
_entity.pdbx_description
1 polymer ?
#
loop_
_entity_poly.entity_id
_entity_poly.type
_entity_poly.pdbx_seq_one_letter_code
_entity_poly.pdbx_strand_id
1 'polypeptide(L)'
;LARVNKDSYVWDFATGSAGLLVAAMNEMLIDAKSKIKSPNQLAIKSAEIKANQLLGLEILSSVYMLAILNMILMGDGSSNILNKDSLKDFNGNYGFGNTNKKFPADAFILNPPYSAPGNGMIFVEKALSMMEKGYAAIIIQNSAGSGKATTYNKNILKHSTLLASIKMPLDLFVGKSSVQTNIYVFRVGEAHQNDDLVKFIDFTNDGYTRTDRKKSSCNLRDTDHAKERYQEIVDLVRFGKSKLNLFTEKEYYEGKINIENGNDWNQTAPVDTKPTLEDFKKTVSDYLAWEVTNLLKNQSLDDERLGK
;
A
#
# COMPACT_ATOMS: atom_id res chain seq x y z
N LEU A 1 4.68 6.01 5.43
CA LEU A 1 3.26 6.28 5.12
C LEU A 1 2.42 6.34 6.40
N ALA A 2 2.47 5.36 7.29
CA ALA A 2 1.78 5.36 8.60
C ALA A 2 2.38 6.33 9.63
N ARG A 3 3.35 7.14 9.25
CA ARG A 3 4.03 8.18 10.07
C ARG A 3 4.59 7.68 11.39
N VAL A 4 5.04 6.45 11.42
CA VAL A 4 5.66 5.83 12.60
C VAL A 4 6.88 6.63 13.07
N ASN A 5 7.00 6.82 14.37
CA ASN A 5 8.12 7.51 15.05
C ASN A 5 8.35 6.89 16.44
N LYS A 6 9.37 7.34 17.16
CA LYS A 6 9.75 6.78 18.48
C LYS A 6 8.63 6.76 19.53
N ASP A 7 7.61 7.60 19.39
CA ASP A 7 6.51 7.71 20.35
C ASP A 7 5.22 7.03 19.89
N SER A 8 5.21 6.45 18.67
CA SER A 8 4.06 5.75 18.10
C SER A 8 3.76 4.45 18.81
N TYR A 9 2.47 4.10 18.85
CA TYR A 9 1.96 2.79 19.25
C TYR A 9 1.39 2.10 18.01
N VAL A 10 2.09 1.06 17.55
CA VAL A 10 1.82 0.40 16.27
C VAL A 10 1.13 -0.93 16.48
N TRP A 11 0.01 -1.17 15.79
CA TRP A 11 -0.59 -2.50 15.75
C TRP A 11 -0.75 -3.06 14.35
N ASP A 12 -0.89 -4.40 14.28
CA ASP A 12 -1.10 -5.18 13.08
C ASP A 12 -2.07 -6.33 13.38
N PHE A 13 -3.22 -6.35 12.71
CA PHE A 13 -4.33 -7.28 12.97
C PHE A 13 -4.22 -8.62 12.22
N ALA A 14 -3.23 -8.77 11.36
CA ALA A 14 -2.92 -10.02 10.66
C ALA A 14 -1.40 -10.12 10.45
N THR A 15 -0.70 -10.18 11.57
CA THR A 15 0.75 -9.97 11.67
C THR A 15 1.57 -10.94 10.82
N GLY A 16 1.05 -12.12 10.51
CA GLY A 16 1.82 -13.14 9.81
C GLY A 16 3.10 -13.48 10.57
N SER A 17 4.24 -13.41 9.89
CA SER A 17 5.57 -13.60 10.52
C SER A 17 6.14 -12.33 11.17
N ALA A 18 5.34 -11.32 11.43
CA ALA A 18 5.69 -10.04 12.04
C ALA A 18 6.63 -9.13 11.21
N GLY A 19 6.73 -9.34 9.90
CA GLY A 19 7.64 -8.56 9.06
C GLY A 19 7.36 -7.06 9.07
N LEU A 20 6.09 -6.65 9.04
CA LEU A 20 5.69 -5.24 9.10
C LEU A 20 5.96 -4.63 10.48
N LEU A 21 5.71 -5.37 11.57
CA LEU A 21 6.03 -4.89 12.94
C LEU A 21 7.53 -4.73 13.17
N VAL A 22 8.35 -5.66 12.65
CA VAL A 22 9.82 -5.53 12.67
C VAL A 22 10.27 -4.28 11.92
N ALA A 23 9.71 -4.02 10.75
CA ALA A 23 10.00 -2.80 9.99
C ALA A 23 9.61 -1.55 10.78
N ALA A 24 8.41 -1.52 11.38
CA ALA A 24 7.97 -0.42 12.24
C ALA A 24 8.89 -0.21 13.44
N MET A 25 9.26 -1.28 14.14
CA MET A 25 10.22 -1.23 15.26
C MET A 25 11.55 -0.59 14.83
N ASN A 26 12.09 -1.00 13.69
CA ASN A 26 13.34 -0.45 13.19
C ASN A 26 13.23 1.05 12.92
N GLU A 27 12.14 1.51 12.29
CA GLU A 27 11.90 2.95 12.06
C GLU A 27 11.80 3.72 13.40
N MET A 28 11.11 3.18 14.39
CA MET A 28 10.99 3.79 15.72
C MET A 28 12.35 3.91 16.40
N LEU A 29 13.19 2.87 16.31
CA LEU A 29 14.54 2.86 16.89
C LEU A 29 15.48 3.84 16.16
N ILE A 30 15.39 3.95 14.84
CA ILE A 30 16.12 4.93 14.04
C ILE A 30 15.72 6.35 14.44
N ASP A 31 14.41 6.62 14.54
CA ASP A 31 13.90 7.92 14.97
C ASP A 31 14.33 8.27 16.40
N ALA A 32 14.27 7.30 17.33
CA ALA A 32 14.77 7.49 18.71
C ALA A 32 16.25 7.83 18.73
N LYS A 33 17.08 7.10 17.97
CA LYS A 33 18.52 7.35 17.87
C LYS A 33 18.83 8.72 17.28
N SER A 34 18.05 9.19 16.34
CA SER A 34 18.23 10.51 15.73
C SER A 34 17.89 11.68 16.67
N LYS A 35 16.92 11.48 17.58
CA LYS A 35 16.37 12.54 18.44
C LYS A 35 16.89 12.53 19.87
N ILE A 36 17.31 11.36 20.38
CA ILE A 36 17.76 11.21 21.76
C ILE A 36 19.29 11.13 21.82
N LYS A 37 19.91 12.15 22.39
CA LYS A 37 21.37 12.24 22.48
C LYS A 37 21.99 11.51 23.68
N SER A 38 21.23 11.37 24.76
CA SER A 38 21.69 10.69 25.97
C SER A 38 21.65 9.17 25.79
N PRO A 39 22.78 8.43 25.97
CA PRO A 39 22.81 6.98 25.80
C PRO A 39 21.84 6.27 26.74
N ASN A 40 21.75 6.73 28.02
CA ASN A 40 20.84 6.13 29.01
C ASN A 40 19.39 6.33 28.64
N GLN A 41 18.99 7.53 28.23
CA GLN A 41 17.61 7.79 27.74
C GLN A 41 17.28 7.02 26.47
N LEU A 42 18.23 6.88 25.55
CA LEU A 42 18.06 6.07 24.35
C LEU A 42 17.86 4.58 24.68
N ALA A 43 18.64 4.04 25.64
CA ALA A 43 18.48 2.67 26.09
C ALA A 43 17.09 2.43 26.73
N ILE A 44 16.63 3.35 27.58
CA ILE A 44 15.28 3.30 28.20
C ILE A 44 14.20 3.35 27.09
N LYS A 45 14.30 4.32 26.17
CA LYS A 45 13.31 4.46 25.08
C LYS A 45 13.30 3.25 24.16
N SER A 46 14.45 2.69 23.85
CA SER A 46 14.55 1.49 23.02
C SER A 46 13.89 0.27 23.69
N ALA A 47 14.06 0.13 25.02
CA ALA A 47 13.39 -0.91 25.80
C ALA A 47 11.87 -0.70 25.83
N GLU A 48 11.40 0.55 26.01
CA GLU A 48 9.97 0.91 25.99
C GLU A 48 9.31 0.60 24.64
N ILE A 49 9.96 0.98 23.51
CA ILE A 49 9.48 0.67 22.16
C ILE A 49 9.23 -0.83 22.02
N LYS A 50 10.22 -1.64 22.38
CA LYS A 50 10.18 -3.09 22.27
C LYS A 50 9.13 -3.72 23.19
N ALA A 51 9.05 -3.26 24.45
CA ALA A 51 8.18 -3.85 25.44
C ALA A 51 6.71 -3.47 25.30
N ASN A 52 6.40 -2.24 24.84
CA ASN A 52 5.06 -1.67 25.03
C ASN A 52 4.43 -1.04 23.78
N GLN A 53 5.22 -0.70 22.74
CA GLN A 53 4.72 0.15 21.66
C GLN A 53 4.36 -0.62 20.37
N LEU A 54 4.48 -1.93 20.37
CA LEU A 54 4.15 -2.81 19.24
C LEU A 54 3.11 -3.83 19.69
N LEU A 55 2.11 -4.10 18.85
CA LEU A 55 1.10 -5.13 19.09
C LEU A 55 0.72 -5.82 17.79
N GLY A 56 0.87 -7.14 17.74
CA GLY A 56 0.45 -7.97 16.63
C GLY A 56 -0.59 -9.00 17.01
N LEU A 57 -1.49 -9.32 16.11
CA LEU A 57 -2.46 -10.42 16.26
C LEU A 57 -2.29 -11.41 15.12
N GLU A 58 -2.26 -12.70 15.47
CA GLU A 58 -2.18 -13.80 14.51
C GLU A 58 -3.05 -14.96 15.01
N ILE A 59 -3.96 -15.41 14.14
CA ILE A 59 -4.91 -16.47 14.48
C ILE A 59 -4.29 -17.87 14.37
N LEU A 60 -3.38 -18.08 13.43
CA LEU A 60 -2.74 -19.38 13.19
C LEU A 60 -1.59 -19.59 14.16
N SER A 61 -1.72 -20.57 15.07
CA SER A 61 -0.72 -20.82 16.14
C SER A 61 0.68 -21.10 15.59
N SER A 62 0.81 -21.79 14.47
CA SER A 62 2.12 -22.06 13.83
C SER A 62 2.78 -20.79 13.29
N VAL A 63 1.98 -19.87 12.72
CA VAL A 63 2.46 -18.58 12.20
C VAL A 63 2.73 -17.60 13.35
N TYR A 64 1.91 -17.64 14.40
CA TYR A 64 2.13 -16.92 15.65
C TYR A 64 3.50 -17.26 16.28
N MET A 65 3.84 -18.57 16.36
CA MET A 65 5.16 -19.00 16.87
C MET A 65 6.30 -18.44 15.99
N LEU A 66 6.11 -18.44 14.67
CA LEU A 66 7.08 -17.86 13.76
C LEU A 66 7.24 -16.34 13.96
N ALA A 67 6.12 -15.63 14.18
CA ALA A 67 6.14 -14.21 14.51
C ALA A 67 6.94 -13.90 15.76
N ILE A 68 6.71 -14.66 16.85
CA ILE A 68 7.46 -14.52 18.09
C ILE A 68 8.95 -14.75 17.87
N LEU A 69 9.31 -15.84 17.20
CA LEU A 69 10.71 -16.15 16.90
C LEU A 69 11.38 -15.03 16.09
N ASN A 70 10.68 -14.50 15.10
CA ASN A 70 11.20 -13.42 14.27
C ASN A 70 11.41 -12.14 15.10
N MET A 71 10.45 -11.74 15.93
CA MET A 71 10.57 -10.59 16.82
C MET A 71 11.76 -10.75 17.79
N ILE A 72 11.92 -11.90 18.43
CA ILE A 72 13.04 -12.20 19.34
C ILE A 72 14.38 -12.12 18.58
N LEU A 73 14.49 -12.74 17.41
CA LEU A 73 15.70 -12.70 16.58
C LEU A 73 16.08 -11.29 16.16
N MET A 74 15.09 -10.43 15.93
CA MET A 74 15.30 -9.03 15.59
C MET A 74 15.52 -8.13 16.83
N GLY A 75 15.63 -8.73 18.00
CA GLY A 75 16.05 -8.07 19.25
C GLY A 75 14.90 -7.40 20.00
N ASP A 76 13.65 -7.79 19.76
CA ASP A 76 12.49 -7.32 20.51
C ASP A 76 12.53 -7.79 21.97
N GLY A 77 13.00 -9.01 22.24
CA GLY A 77 13.19 -9.57 23.59
C GLY A 77 11.90 -9.93 24.33
N SER A 78 10.78 -9.27 24.02
CA SER A 78 9.45 -9.55 24.54
C SER A 78 8.45 -9.29 23.42
N SER A 79 7.87 -10.34 22.87
CA SER A 79 6.94 -10.15 21.75
C SER A 79 5.53 -9.84 22.25
N ASN A 80 5.02 -8.68 21.87
CA ASN A 80 3.62 -8.34 22.05
C ASN A 80 2.79 -8.87 20.87
N ILE A 81 2.89 -10.18 20.61
CA ILE A 81 2.06 -10.88 19.65
C ILE A 81 1.01 -11.69 20.40
N LEU A 82 -0.25 -11.57 20.01
CA LEU A 82 -1.36 -12.30 20.61
C LEU A 82 -1.85 -13.37 19.62
N ASN A 83 -1.94 -14.62 20.09
CA ASN A 83 -2.59 -15.68 19.32
C ASN A 83 -4.10 -15.60 19.49
N LYS A 84 -4.76 -14.73 18.72
CA LYS A 84 -6.19 -14.44 18.80
C LYS A 84 -6.79 -14.15 17.43
N ASP A 85 -8.07 -14.41 17.29
CA ASP A 85 -8.86 -13.86 16.18
C ASP A 85 -9.06 -12.35 16.40
N SER A 86 -8.39 -11.54 15.61
CA SER A 86 -8.46 -10.08 15.71
C SER A 86 -9.87 -9.54 15.47
N LEU A 87 -10.71 -10.25 14.70
CA LEU A 87 -12.07 -9.84 14.40
C LEU A 87 -13.07 -10.21 15.51
N LYS A 88 -12.90 -11.36 16.19
CA LYS A 88 -13.86 -11.88 17.17
C LYS A 88 -13.42 -11.63 18.61
N ASP A 89 -12.13 -11.88 18.91
CA ASP A 89 -11.67 -12.04 20.28
C ASP A 89 -10.86 -10.84 20.79
N PHE A 90 -10.56 -9.85 19.91
CA PHE A 90 -9.81 -8.67 20.29
C PHE A 90 -10.73 -7.47 20.52
N ASN A 91 -10.58 -6.86 21.69
CA ASN A 91 -11.36 -5.71 22.16
C ASN A 91 -10.54 -4.42 22.32
N GLY A 92 -9.28 -4.40 21.83
CA GLY A 92 -8.36 -3.26 21.97
C GLY A 92 -7.48 -3.31 23.22
N ASN A 93 -7.69 -4.26 24.11
CA ASN A 93 -6.89 -4.38 25.33
C ASN A 93 -5.67 -5.27 25.08
N TYR A 94 -4.55 -4.84 25.64
CA TYR A 94 -3.31 -5.60 25.67
C TYR A 94 -2.75 -5.68 27.07
N GLY A 95 -1.80 -6.55 27.27
CA GLY A 95 -1.00 -6.60 28.49
C GLY A 95 -0.74 -8.02 28.92
N PHE A 96 0.42 -8.21 29.51
CA PHE A 96 0.76 -9.42 30.25
C PHE A 96 0.05 -9.36 31.60
N GLY A 97 -0.72 -10.39 31.91
CA GLY A 97 -1.46 -10.48 33.15
C GLY A 97 -2.85 -9.79 33.12
N ASN A 98 -3.40 -9.49 34.29
CA ASN A 98 -4.77 -8.99 34.48
C ASN A 98 -4.99 -7.50 34.12
N THR A 99 -4.16 -6.91 33.29
CA THR A 99 -4.34 -5.50 32.93
C THR A 99 -5.29 -5.38 31.73
N ASN A 100 -6.53 -4.98 31.99
CA ASN A 100 -7.51 -4.52 30.97
C ASN A 100 -7.11 -3.16 30.40
N LYS A 101 -5.85 -2.98 30.03
CA LYS A 101 -5.36 -1.71 29.54
C LYS A 101 -5.55 -1.64 28.03
N LYS A 102 -6.22 -0.59 27.56
CA LYS A 102 -6.39 -0.35 26.12
C LYS A 102 -5.03 -0.02 25.50
N PHE A 103 -4.73 -0.64 24.35
CA PHE A 103 -3.56 -0.28 23.55
C PHE A 103 -3.83 1.05 22.85
N PRO A 104 -3.02 2.10 23.10
CA PRO A 104 -3.29 3.44 22.57
C PRO A 104 -2.75 3.60 21.14
N ALA A 105 -3.19 2.73 20.23
CA ALA A 105 -2.70 2.73 18.85
C ALA A 105 -2.91 4.08 18.16
N ASP A 106 -1.83 4.60 17.58
CA ASP A 106 -1.80 5.78 16.71
C ASP A 106 -1.20 5.49 15.32
N ALA A 107 -0.69 4.28 15.11
CA ALA A 107 -0.25 3.79 13.82
C ALA A 107 -0.79 2.38 13.55
N PHE A 108 -1.39 2.20 12.38
CA PHE A 108 -1.88 0.90 11.93
C PHE A 108 -1.21 0.52 10.60
N ILE A 109 -0.64 -0.68 10.57
CA ILE A 109 -0.03 -1.27 9.40
C ILE A 109 -0.64 -2.65 9.19
N LEU A 110 -0.91 -3.03 7.93
CA LEU A 110 -1.60 -4.27 7.66
C LEU A 110 -1.32 -4.80 6.26
N ASN A 111 -1.18 -6.12 6.18
CA ASN A 111 -1.35 -6.89 4.95
C ASN A 111 -2.36 -8.03 5.26
N PRO A 112 -3.68 -7.80 5.07
CA PRO A 112 -4.72 -8.74 5.49
C PRO A 112 -4.81 -9.95 4.54
N PRO A 113 -5.46 -11.04 4.99
CA PRO A 113 -5.82 -12.12 4.08
C PRO A 113 -6.88 -11.64 3.07
N TYR A 114 -6.56 -11.68 1.77
CA TYR A 114 -7.42 -11.15 0.69
C TYR A 114 -8.69 -11.96 0.46
N SER A 115 -8.77 -13.18 1.02
CA SER A 115 -9.97 -14.01 1.00
C SER A 115 -11.03 -13.61 2.05
N ALA A 116 -10.67 -12.75 3.00
CA ALA A 116 -11.58 -12.28 4.04
C ALA A 116 -12.67 -11.35 3.47
N PRO A 117 -13.78 -11.13 4.20
CA PRO A 117 -14.87 -10.26 3.77
C PRO A 117 -14.39 -8.87 3.35
N GLY A 118 -14.98 -8.36 2.27
CA GLY A 118 -14.57 -7.09 1.67
C GLY A 118 -13.13 -7.12 1.15
N ASN A 119 -12.65 -8.29 0.69
CA ASN A 119 -11.28 -8.48 0.24
C ASN A 119 -10.22 -8.14 1.32
N GLY A 120 -10.58 -8.29 2.61
CA GLY A 120 -9.74 -7.95 3.76
C GLY A 120 -10.08 -6.61 4.43
N MET A 121 -10.97 -5.79 3.85
CA MET A 121 -11.34 -4.48 4.42
C MET A 121 -12.06 -4.57 5.76
N ILE A 122 -12.64 -5.71 6.13
CA ILE A 122 -13.20 -5.97 7.46
C ILE A 122 -12.17 -5.75 8.59
N PHE A 123 -10.91 -6.11 8.36
CA PHE A 123 -9.82 -5.88 9.33
C PHE A 123 -9.52 -4.38 9.47
N VAL A 124 -9.54 -3.67 8.35
CA VAL A 124 -9.28 -2.22 8.31
C VAL A 124 -10.38 -1.48 9.05
N GLU A 125 -11.66 -1.74 8.73
CA GLU A 125 -12.80 -1.14 9.40
C GLU A 125 -12.72 -1.35 10.92
N LYS A 126 -12.50 -2.59 11.36
CA LYS A 126 -12.40 -2.89 12.78
C LYS A 126 -11.24 -2.16 13.46
N ALA A 127 -10.05 -2.21 12.89
CA ALA A 127 -8.88 -1.58 13.49
C ALA A 127 -9.04 -0.06 13.58
N LEU A 128 -9.49 0.59 12.50
CA LEU A 128 -9.66 2.05 12.48
C LEU A 128 -10.76 2.52 13.41
N SER A 129 -11.87 1.74 13.56
CA SER A 129 -12.94 2.07 14.51
C SER A 129 -12.51 2.02 15.98
N MET A 130 -11.41 1.33 16.29
CA MET A 130 -10.86 1.20 17.64
C MET A 130 -9.75 2.23 17.93
N MET A 131 -9.29 2.95 16.93
CA MET A 131 -8.31 4.03 17.06
C MET A 131 -9.02 5.36 17.28
N GLU A 132 -8.49 6.20 18.17
CA GLU A 132 -9.03 7.56 18.39
C GLU A 132 -8.48 8.54 17.36
N LYS A 133 -7.20 8.40 17.00
CA LYS A 133 -6.49 9.25 16.03
C LYS A 133 -5.24 8.53 15.53
N GLY A 134 -4.65 9.04 14.48
CA GLY A 134 -3.35 8.57 13.97
C GLY A 134 -3.36 8.34 12.47
N TYR A 135 -2.51 7.42 12.02
CA TYR A 135 -2.36 7.12 10.60
C TYR A 135 -2.35 5.63 10.35
N ALA A 136 -2.86 5.23 9.19
CA ALA A 136 -2.84 3.84 8.75
C ALA A 136 -2.25 3.72 7.34
N ALA A 137 -1.52 2.64 7.09
CA ALA A 137 -1.04 2.28 5.77
C ALA A 137 -1.28 0.78 5.55
N ILE A 138 -2.15 0.46 4.61
CA ILE A 138 -2.67 -0.89 4.38
C ILE A 138 -2.28 -1.33 2.97
N ILE A 139 -1.50 -2.41 2.86
CA ILE A 139 -1.27 -3.05 1.58
C ILE A 139 -2.31 -4.14 1.35
N ILE A 140 -3.08 -4.02 0.28
CA ILE A 140 -4.24 -4.89 0.05
C ILE A 140 -4.46 -5.04 -1.46
N GLN A 141 -5.21 -6.07 -1.89
CA GLN A 141 -5.53 -6.21 -3.30
C GLN A 141 -6.32 -5.00 -3.84
N ASN A 142 -6.04 -4.62 -5.07
CA ASN A 142 -6.65 -3.47 -5.74
C ASN A 142 -8.19 -3.49 -5.70
N SER A 143 -8.80 -4.67 -5.82
CA SER A 143 -10.26 -4.84 -5.75
C SER A 143 -10.89 -4.44 -4.41
N ALA A 144 -10.10 -4.19 -3.36
CA ALA A 144 -10.59 -3.65 -2.09
C ALA A 144 -10.98 -2.16 -2.18
N GLY A 145 -10.59 -1.45 -3.23
CA GLY A 145 -11.05 -0.07 -3.49
C GLY A 145 -12.45 0.02 -4.09
N SER A 146 -13.13 -1.12 -4.32
CA SER A 146 -14.44 -1.17 -4.98
C SER A 146 -15.20 -2.47 -4.72
N GLY A 147 -16.34 -2.67 -5.35
CA GLY A 147 -17.06 -3.94 -5.40
C GLY A 147 -17.46 -4.48 -4.02
N LYS A 148 -16.95 -5.65 -3.65
CA LYS A 148 -17.30 -6.34 -2.39
C LYS A 148 -16.89 -5.58 -1.12
N ALA A 149 -15.99 -4.63 -1.22
CA ALA A 149 -15.49 -3.83 -0.10
C ALA A 149 -16.32 -2.55 0.15
N THR A 150 -17.22 -2.18 -0.75
CA THR A 150 -17.94 -0.91 -0.76
C THR A 150 -18.58 -0.55 0.60
N THR A 151 -19.21 -1.51 1.27
CA THR A 151 -19.84 -1.27 2.58
C THR A 151 -18.81 -0.91 3.65
N TYR A 152 -17.68 -1.64 3.67
CA TYR A 152 -16.56 -1.36 4.59
C TYR A 152 -15.94 0.00 4.30
N ASN A 153 -15.72 0.32 3.01
CA ASN A 153 -15.16 1.58 2.57
C ASN A 153 -15.98 2.78 3.06
N LYS A 154 -17.33 2.72 2.88
CA LYS A 154 -18.23 3.76 3.40
C LYS A 154 -18.15 3.92 4.91
N ASN A 155 -18.10 2.81 5.64
CA ASN A 155 -18.02 2.86 7.10
C ASN A 155 -16.71 3.45 7.58
N ILE A 156 -15.59 3.11 6.94
CA ILE A 156 -14.26 3.67 7.24
C ILE A 156 -14.26 5.19 7.05
N LEU A 157 -14.85 5.70 5.97
CA LEU A 157 -14.86 7.14 5.67
C LEU A 157 -15.68 7.97 6.68
N LYS A 158 -16.55 7.35 7.48
CA LYS A 158 -17.31 8.06 8.54
C LYS A 158 -16.43 8.59 9.69
N HIS A 159 -15.23 8.04 9.86
CA HIS A 159 -14.31 8.42 10.95
C HIS A 159 -12.84 8.43 10.55
N SER A 160 -12.56 8.22 9.28
CA SER A 160 -11.20 8.25 8.74
C SER A 160 -11.17 8.92 7.37
N THR A 161 -10.14 9.71 7.10
CA THR A 161 -9.91 10.35 5.81
C THR A 161 -8.97 9.49 4.97
N LEU A 162 -9.37 9.07 3.77
CA LEU A 162 -8.47 8.47 2.79
C LEU A 162 -7.54 9.56 2.24
N LEU A 163 -6.24 9.45 2.48
CA LEU A 163 -5.24 10.41 2.04
C LEU A 163 -4.62 10.05 0.70
N ALA A 164 -4.39 8.76 0.47
CA ALA A 164 -3.78 8.28 -0.76
C ALA A 164 -4.18 6.85 -1.10
N SER A 165 -4.19 6.57 -2.41
CA SER A 165 -4.28 5.25 -3.01
C SER A 165 -3.08 5.08 -3.95
N ILE A 166 -2.19 4.14 -3.63
CA ILE A 166 -0.94 3.92 -4.32
C ILE A 166 -0.99 2.55 -4.97
N LYS A 167 -0.99 2.50 -6.29
CA LYS A 167 -1.00 1.27 -7.06
C LYS A 167 0.42 0.69 -7.11
N MET A 168 0.60 -0.52 -6.57
CA MET A 168 1.90 -1.15 -6.41
C MET A 168 2.30 -1.99 -7.64
N PRO A 169 3.59 -2.35 -7.79
CA PRO A 169 4.03 -3.28 -8.82
C PRO A 169 3.29 -4.63 -8.76
N LEU A 170 2.97 -5.19 -9.91
CA LEU A 170 2.28 -6.49 -10.00
C LEU A 170 3.14 -7.65 -9.48
N ASP A 171 4.44 -7.52 -9.60
CA ASP A 171 5.45 -8.50 -9.18
C ASP A 171 5.96 -8.28 -7.75
N LEU A 172 5.27 -7.48 -6.94
CA LEU A 172 5.67 -7.17 -5.57
C LEU A 172 5.79 -8.43 -4.69
N PHE A 173 4.94 -9.42 -4.93
CA PHE A 173 4.92 -10.72 -4.23
C PHE A 173 5.38 -11.87 -5.12
N VAL A 174 6.52 -11.71 -5.79
CA VAL A 174 7.10 -12.70 -6.70
C VAL A 174 7.11 -14.10 -6.09
N GLY A 175 6.67 -15.08 -6.86
CA GLY A 175 6.60 -16.49 -6.44
C GLY A 175 5.48 -16.83 -5.44
N LYS A 176 4.69 -15.87 -4.98
CA LYS A 176 3.58 -16.09 -4.05
C LYS A 176 2.22 -15.70 -4.65
N SER A 177 2.15 -14.58 -5.34
CA SER A 177 0.90 -14.06 -5.90
C SER A 177 1.18 -13.05 -7.01
N SER A 178 0.38 -13.09 -8.08
CA SER A 178 0.36 -12.08 -9.15
C SER A 178 -0.85 -11.16 -9.02
N VAL A 179 -1.29 -10.88 -7.80
CA VAL A 179 -2.45 -10.02 -7.55
C VAL A 179 -2.01 -8.56 -7.52
N GLN A 180 -2.68 -7.73 -8.28
CA GLN A 180 -2.49 -6.28 -8.22
C GLN A 180 -2.88 -5.77 -6.83
N THR A 181 -1.95 -5.09 -6.17
CA THR A 181 -2.15 -4.50 -4.85
C THR A 181 -2.09 -2.98 -4.89
N ASN A 182 -2.76 -2.36 -3.92
CA ASN A 182 -2.65 -0.95 -3.62
C ASN A 182 -2.24 -0.76 -2.15
N ILE A 183 -1.60 0.37 -1.86
CA ILE A 183 -1.48 0.84 -0.48
C ILE A 183 -2.51 1.96 -0.30
N TYR A 184 -3.45 1.76 0.63
CA TYR A 184 -4.35 2.83 1.08
C TYR A 184 -3.79 3.46 2.34
N VAL A 185 -3.73 4.79 2.35
CA VAL A 185 -3.22 5.58 3.48
C VAL A 185 -4.36 6.39 4.08
N PHE A 186 -4.55 6.28 5.40
CA PHE A 186 -5.62 6.96 6.11
C PHE A 186 -5.08 7.88 7.21
N ARG A 187 -5.81 8.97 7.45
CA ARG A 187 -5.79 9.72 8.69
C ARG A 187 -7.01 9.31 9.50
N VAL A 188 -6.80 8.84 10.74
CA VAL A 188 -7.83 8.31 11.61
C VAL A 188 -8.30 9.40 12.60
N GLY A 189 -9.57 9.38 12.95
CA GLY A 189 -10.19 10.31 13.89
C GLY A 189 -10.90 11.50 13.23
N GLU A 190 -10.85 11.60 11.90
CA GLU A 190 -11.52 12.65 11.13
C GLU A 190 -12.24 12.03 9.94
N ALA A 191 -13.56 12.25 9.83
CA ALA A 191 -14.35 11.77 8.71
C ALA A 191 -13.88 12.42 7.39
N HIS A 192 -13.90 11.63 6.31
CA HIS A 192 -13.60 12.14 4.97
C HIS A 192 -14.71 13.10 4.51
N GLN A 193 -14.33 14.28 4.07
CA GLN A 193 -15.26 15.30 3.59
C GLN A 193 -15.35 15.28 2.06
N ASN A 194 -16.44 15.79 1.50
CA ASN A 194 -16.65 15.85 0.04
C ASN A 194 -15.59 16.66 -0.71
N ASP A 195 -14.92 17.58 -0.01
CA ASP A 195 -13.88 18.42 -0.60
C ASP A 195 -12.46 17.91 -0.36
N ASP A 196 -12.30 16.83 0.40
CA ASP A 196 -11.00 16.22 0.63
C ASP A 196 -10.45 15.60 -0.67
N LEU A 197 -9.19 15.92 -0.96
CA LEU A 197 -8.49 15.38 -2.12
C LEU A 197 -7.71 14.12 -1.73
N VAL A 198 -7.91 13.06 -2.48
CA VAL A 198 -7.14 11.82 -2.39
C VAL A 198 -6.03 11.85 -3.43
N LYS A 199 -4.84 11.45 -3.03
CA LYS A 199 -3.68 11.34 -3.91
C LYS A 199 -3.65 9.95 -4.53
N PHE A 200 -3.83 9.87 -5.82
CA PHE A 200 -3.73 8.63 -6.61
C PHE A 200 -2.36 8.56 -7.24
N ILE A 201 -1.60 7.51 -6.93
CA ILE A 201 -0.21 7.36 -7.37
C ILE A 201 -0.06 6.02 -8.09
N ASP A 202 0.36 6.04 -9.35
CA ASP A 202 0.77 4.84 -10.07
C ASP A 202 2.25 4.56 -9.76
N PHE A 203 2.48 3.58 -8.89
CA PHE A 203 3.81 3.12 -8.49
C PHE A 203 4.15 1.75 -9.08
N THR A 204 3.56 1.42 -10.20
CA THR A 204 3.85 0.15 -10.90
C THR A 204 5.32 0.05 -11.33
N ASN A 205 5.98 1.17 -11.63
CA ASN A 205 7.43 1.27 -11.72
C ASN A 205 8.00 1.79 -10.40
N ASP A 206 8.42 0.89 -9.51
CA ASP A 206 9.03 1.25 -8.23
C ASP A 206 10.56 1.38 -8.28
N GLY A 207 11.14 1.29 -9.49
CA GLY A 207 12.57 1.40 -9.73
C GLY A 207 13.34 0.10 -9.49
N TYR A 208 12.71 -0.97 -8.98
CA TYR A 208 13.33 -2.26 -8.82
C TYR A 208 13.01 -3.22 -9.97
N THR A 209 14.02 -3.92 -10.46
CA THR A 209 13.83 -5.13 -11.26
C THR A 209 13.93 -6.35 -10.36
N ARG A 210 12.94 -7.25 -10.46
CA ARG A 210 12.86 -8.48 -9.69
C ARG A 210 13.12 -9.67 -10.59
N THR A 211 14.06 -10.53 -10.17
CA THR A 211 14.36 -11.78 -10.90
C THR A 211 14.18 -12.96 -9.96
N ASP A 212 13.39 -13.95 -10.41
CA ASP A 212 13.19 -15.20 -9.68
C ASP A 212 14.49 -15.99 -9.63
N ARG A 213 14.89 -16.40 -8.43
CA ARG A 213 15.85 -17.50 -8.25
C ARG A 213 15.08 -18.77 -7.92
N LYS A 214 15.52 -19.91 -8.45
CA LYS A 214 14.89 -21.25 -8.34
C LYS A 214 14.55 -21.74 -6.91
N LYS A 215 14.88 -20.99 -5.85
CA LYS A 215 14.51 -21.27 -4.45
C LYS A 215 14.33 -19.95 -3.68
N SER A 216 13.11 -19.54 -3.53
CA SER A 216 12.59 -18.63 -2.49
C SER A 216 13.22 -17.23 -2.26
N SER A 217 14.19 -16.77 -3.01
CA SER A 217 14.74 -15.43 -2.87
C SER A 217 14.61 -14.65 -4.17
N CYS A 218 13.92 -13.52 -4.12
CA CYS A 218 13.88 -12.54 -5.18
C CYS A 218 15.16 -11.69 -5.12
N ASN A 219 15.87 -11.55 -6.25
CA ASN A 219 16.93 -10.55 -6.38
C ASN A 219 16.27 -9.22 -6.73
N LEU A 220 16.39 -8.25 -5.82
CA LEU A 220 16.07 -6.86 -6.11
C LEU A 220 17.30 -6.16 -6.64
N ARG A 221 17.18 -5.56 -7.82
CA ARG A 221 18.19 -4.66 -8.38
C ARG A 221 17.57 -3.29 -8.52
N ASP A 222 18.19 -2.28 -7.96
CA ASP A 222 17.87 -0.89 -8.24
C ASP A 222 18.30 -0.58 -9.67
N THR A 223 17.35 -0.34 -10.55
CA THR A 223 17.55 -0.07 -11.96
C THR A 223 17.05 1.30 -12.39
N ASP A 224 16.25 1.95 -11.55
CA ASP A 224 15.65 3.26 -11.83
C ASP A 224 15.36 4.04 -10.55
N HIS A 225 16.43 4.43 -9.82
CA HIS A 225 16.30 5.31 -8.64
C HIS A 225 15.29 4.82 -7.60
N ALA A 226 15.26 3.52 -7.30
CA ALA A 226 14.24 2.93 -6.45
C ALA A 226 14.16 3.59 -5.07
N LYS A 227 15.29 3.86 -4.41
CA LYS A 227 15.32 4.53 -3.11
C LYS A 227 14.67 5.90 -3.14
N GLU A 228 15.01 6.69 -4.14
CA GLU A 228 14.50 8.04 -4.34
C GLU A 228 13.00 8.00 -4.67
N ARG A 229 12.55 7.04 -5.49
CA ARG A 229 11.13 6.84 -5.80
C ARG A 229 10.31 6.50 -4.55
N TYR A 230 10.81 5.61 -3.69
CA TYR A 230 10.16 5.28 -2.42
C TYR A 230 10.10 6.48 -1.47
N GLN A 231 11.14 7.32 -1.44
CA GLN A 231 11.12 8.54 -0.66
C GLN A 231 10.13 9.56 -1.23
N GLU A 232 10.12 9.75 -2.54
CA GLU A 232 9.22 10.68 -3.21
C GLU A 232 7.75 10.33 -2.98
N ILE A 233 7.37 9.03 -2.97
CA ILE A 233 6.00 8.64 -2.58
C ILE A 233 5.64 9.15 -1.19
N VAL A 234 6.53 9.01 -0.22
CA VAL A 234 6.27 9.51 1.14
C VAL A 234 6.05 11.01 1.12
N ASP A 235 6.85 11.74 0.35
CA ASP A 235 6.75 13.19 0.22
C ASP A 235 5.50 13.63 -0.54
N LEU A 236 5.12 12.92 -1.60
CA LEU A 236 3.88 13.14 -2.35
C LEU A 236 2.64 12.93 -1.47
N VAL A 237 2.61 11.85 -0.68
CA VAL A 237 1.50 11.59 0.25
C VAL A 237 1.41 12.67 1.33
N ARG A 238 2.55 13.18 1.81
CA ARG A 238 2.59 14.19 2.88
C ARG A 238 2.34 15.61 2.39
N PHE A 239 2.92 15.98 1.26
CA PHE A 239 3.03 17.38 0.82
C PHE A 239 2.39 17.65 -0.54
N GLY A 240 1.93 16.60 -1.25
CA GLY A 240 1.22 16.73 -2.52
C GLY A 240 2.10 17.07 -3.71
N LYS A 241 1.47 17.54 -4.77
CA LYS A 241 2.04 17.81 -6.10
C LYS A 241 3.34 18.64 -6.11
N SER A 242 3.55 19.48 -5.11
CA SER A 242 4.77 20.30 -4.99
C SER A 242 6.06 19.49 -4.83
N LYS A 243 5.95 18.19 -4.59
CA LYS A 243 7.07 17.25 -4.41
C LYS A 243 7.31 16.33 -5.60
N LEU A 244 6.60 16.55 -6.72
CA LEU A 244 6.85 15.82 -7.97
C LEU A 244 8.28 16.09 -8.46
N ASN A 245 9.04 15.03 -8.72
CA ASN A 245 10.40 15.07 -9.23
C ASN A 245 10.67 13.91 -10.22
N LEU A 246 10.70 12.65 -9.75
CA LEU A 246 10.85 11.46 -10.58
C LEU A 246 9.50 10.99 -11.15
N PHE A 247 8.40 11.25 -10.43
CA PHE A 247 7.06 10.99 -10.90
C PHE A 247 6.56 12.12 -11.79
N THR A 248 5.71 11.77 -12.74
CA THR A 248 5.08 12.69 -13.67
C THR A 248 3.61 12.91 -13.32
N GLU A 249 2.97 13.92 -13.93
CA GLU A 249 1.52 14.13 -13.81
C GLU A 249 0.67 12.98 -14.39
N LYS A 250 1.27 12.05 -15.12
CA LYS A 250 0.60 10.81 -15.58
C LYS A 250 0.53 9.77 -14.48
N GLU A 251 1.50 9.79 -13.57
CA GLU A 251 1.63 8.84 -12.45
C GLU A 251 1.04 9.39 -11.16
N TYR A 252 0.80 10.70 -11.07
CA TYR A 252 0.28 11.39 -9.88
C TYR A 252 -0.96 12.20 -10.22
N TYR A 253 -2.05 11.96 -9.50
CA TYR A 253 -3.31 12.66 -9.66
C TYR A 253 -3.94 12.96 -8.29
N GLU A 254 -4.51 14.14 -8.11
CA GLU A 254 -5.33 14.49 -6.95
C GLU A 254 -6.78 14.59 -7.37
N GLY A 255 -7.65 13.82 -6.73
CA GLY A 255 -9.06 13.77 -7.07
C GLY A 255 -9.95 13.54 -5.86
N LYS A 256 -11.22 13.89 -6.00
CA LYS A 256 -12.26 13.61 -5.00
C LYS A 256 -12.78 12.19 -5.19
N ILE A 257 -13.18 11.56 -4.10
CA ILE A 257 -13.91 10.29 -4.10
C ILE A 257 -15.37 10.51 -3.72
N ASN A 258 -16.23 9.62 -4.18
CA ASN A 258 -17.64 9.64 -3.81
C ASN A 258 -17.84 8.84 -2.50
N ILE A 259 -18.08 9.55 -1.41
CA ILE A 259 -18.24 8.97 -0.07
C ILE A 259 -19.44 8.01 -0.03
N GLU A 260 -20.54 8.34 -0.71
CA GLU A 260 -21.76 7.53 -0.76
C GLU A 260 -21.59 6.24 -1.57
N ASN A 261 -20.69 6.22 -2.54
CA ASN A 261 -20.45 5.05 -3.37
C ASN A 261 -19.41 4.10 -2.78
N GLY A 262 -18.28 4.62 -2.24
CA GLY A 262 -17.20 3.83 -1.64
C GLY A 262 -16.54 2.82 -2.59
N ASN A 263 -16.55 3.07 -3.91
CA ASN A 263 -16.11 2.14 -4.96
C ASN A 263 -15.13 2.76 -5.98
N ASP A 264 -14.64 3.96 -5.73
CA ASP A 264 -13.81 4.76 -6.63
C ASP A 264 -12.42 5.10 -6.07
N TRP A 265 -11.88 4.21 -5.21
CA TRP A 265 -10.59 4.42 -4.54
C TRP A 265 -9.38 4.10 -5.42
N ASN A 266 -9.59 3.70 -6.68
CA ASN A 266 -8.53 3.32 -7.62
C ASN A 266 -8.54 4.21 -8.87
N GLN A 267 -8.74 5.50 -8.71
CA GLN A 267 -8.71 6.44 -9.82
C GLN A 267 -7.29 6.55 -10.39
N THR A 268 -7.22 6.91 -11.66
CA THR A 268 -5.96 7.19 -12.37
C THR A 268 -6.00 8.61 -12.90
N ALA A 269 -4.83 9.15 -13.20
CA ALA A 269 -4.75 10.45 -13.85
C ALA A 269 -5.62 10.44 -15.14
N PRO A 270 -6.38 11.51 -15.38
CA PRO A 270 -7.15 11.64 -16.63
C PRO A 270 -6.21 11.56 -17.83
N VAL A 271 -6.53 10.69 -18.76
CA VAL A 271 -5.79 10.64 -20.03
C VAL A 271 -6.32 11.77 -20.91
N ASP A 272 -5.45 12.66 -21.38
CA ASP A 272 -5.82 13.63 -22.41
C ASP A 272 -6.04 12.86 -23.71
N THR A 273 -7.31 12.67 -24.04
CA THR A 273 -7.73 11.97 -25.26
C THR A 273 -7.79 12.89 -26.49
N LYS A 274 -7.40 14.15 -26.36
CA LYS A 274 -7.33 15.05 -27.51
C LYS A 274 -6.21 14.58 -28.45
N PRO A 275 -6.54 14.29 -29.72
CA PRO A 275 -5.54 13.86 -30.67
C PRO A 275 -4.47 14.96 -30.84
N THR A 276 -3.22 14.56 -30.75
CA THR A 276 -2.09 15.43 -31.02
C THR A 276 -1.85 15.55 -32.53
N LEU A 277 -1.05 16.53 -32.93
CA LEU A 277 -0.62 16.63 -34.34
C LEU A 277 0.14 15.37 -34.82
N GLU A 278 0.86 14.71 -33.90
CA GLU A 278 1.57 13.45 -34.19
C GLU A 278 0.60 12.29 -34.38
N ASP A 279 -0.46 12.18 -33.57
CA ASP A 279 -1.50 11.19 -33.76
C ASP A 279 -2.19 11.36 -35.08
N PHE A 280 -2.49 12.59 -35.49
CA PHE A 280 -3.06 12.91 -36.78
C PHE A 280 -2.12 12.52 -37.93
N LYS A 281 -0.83 12.89 -37.86
CA LYS A 281 0.18 12.50 -38.85
C LYS A 281 0.30 10.98 -38.99
N LYS A 282 0.32 10.28 -37.85
CA LYS A 282 0.39 8.82 -37.81
C LYS A 282 -0.85 8.22 -38.50
N THR A 283 -2.05 8.68 -38.13
CA THR A 283 -3.32 8.20 -38.76
C THR A 283 -3.33 8.40 -40.25
N VAL A 284 -2.89 9.56 -40.74
CA VAL A 284 -2.79 9.85 -42.18
C VAL A 284 -1.76 8.93 -42.85
N SER A 285 -0.60 8.74 -42.22
CA SER A 285 0.45 7.84 -42.72
C SER A 285 -0.04 6.39 -42.81
N ASP A 286 -0.69 5.90 -41.77
CA ASP A 286 -1.23 4.54 -41.72
C ASP A 286 -2.35 4.33 -42.78
N TYR A 287 -3.19 5.34 -42.98
CA TYR A 287 -4.23 5.32 -44.03
C TYR A 287 -3.61 5.27 -45.41
N LEU A 288 -2.62 6.12 -45.69
CA LEU A 288 -1.93 6.12 -47.00
C LEU A 288 -1.19 4.79 -47.25
N ALA A 289 -0.55 4.22 -46.24
CA ALA A 289 0.08 2.91 -46.35
C ALA A 289 -0.93 1.80 -46.66
N TRP A 290 -2.12 1.85 -46.02
CA TRP A 290 -3.20 0.91 -46.29
C TRP A 290 -3.75 1.07 -47.71
N GLU A 291 -3.93 2.31 -48.16
CA GLU A 291 -4.43 2.60 -49.52
C GLU A 291 -3.47 2.12 -50.61
N VAL A 292 -2.16 2.41 -50.43
CA VAL A 292 -1.10 1.91 -51.32
C VAL A 292 -1.07 0.38 -51.34
N THR A 293 -1.17 -0.26 -50.17
CA THR A 293 -1.21 -1.74 -50.09
C THR A 293 -2.41 -2.33 -50.83
N ASN A 294 -3.58 -1.70 -50.74
CA ASN A 294 -4.76 -2.13 -51.44
C ASN A 294 -4.67 -1.93 -52.95
N LEU A 295 -4.10 -0.81 -53.39
CA LEU A 295 -3.87 -0.56 -54.82
C LEU A 295 -2.92 -1.60 -55.42
N LEU A 296 -1.81 -1.93 -54.71
CA LEU A 296 -0.88 -2.96 -55.17
C LEU A 296 -1.51 -4.37 -55.20
N LYS A 297 -2.35 -4.70 -54.23
CA LYS A 297 -3.09 -5.98 -54.23
C LYS A 297 -4.08 -6.06 -55.41
N ASN A 298 -4.76 -4.97 -55.70
CA ASN A 298 -5.71 -4.94 -56.82
C ASN A 298 -4.97 -5.03 -58.15
N GLN A 299 -3.83 -4.36 -58.34
CA GLN A 299 -2.99 -4.49 -59.52
C GLN A 299 -2.50 -5.94 -59.72
N SER A 300 -2.04 -6.61 -58.66
CA SER A 300 -1.58 -8.02 -58.73
C SER A 300 -2.71 -8.96 -59.15
N LEU A 301 -3.94 -8.71 -58.72
CA LEU A 301 -5.14 -9.48 -59.09
C LEU A 301 -5.55 -9.25 -60.57
N ASP A 302 -5.37 -8.04 -61.08
CA ASP A 302 -5.64 -7.74 -62.48
C ASP A 302 -4.57 -8.33 -63.42
N ASP A 303 -3.32 -8.35 -63.03
CA ASP A 303 -2.23 -9.01 -63.77
C ASP A 303 -2.40 -10.53 -63.80
N GLU A 304 -2.87 -11.18 -62.74
CA GLU A 304 -3.23 -12.61 -62.75
C GLU A 304 -4.45 -12.91 -63.63
N ARG A 305 -5.39 -11.98 -63.80
CA ARG A 305 -6.54 -12.12 -64.67
C ARG A 305 -6.22 -11.93 -66.14
N LEU A 306 -5.22 -11.11 -66.45
CA LEU A 306 -4.74 -10.86 -67.83
C LEU A 306 -3.73 -11.92 -68.32
N GLY A 307 -3.18 -12.74 -67.42
CA GLY A 307 -2.22 -13.81 -67.73
C GLY A 307 -2.89 -15.18 -68.01
N LYS A 308 -4.22 -15.26 -68.11
CA LYS A 308 -5.00 -16.41 -68.55
C LYS A 308 -5.62 -16.07 -69.90
#